data_355a20cb9e6628279f8a8e608d4024ee
#
_entry.id   355a20cb9e6628279f8a8e608d4024ee
#
_cell.length_a   1.000
_cell.length_b   1.000
_cell.length_c   1.000
_cell.angle_alpha   90.00
_cell.angle_beta   90.00
_cell.angle_gamma   90.00
#
_symmetry.space_group_name_H-M   'P 1'
#
loop_
_entity.id
_entity.type
_entity.pdbx_description
1 polymer ?
#
loop_
_entity_poly.entity_id
_entity_poly.type
_entity_poly.pdbx_seq_one_letter_code
_entity_poly.pdbx_strand_id
1 'polypeptide(L)'
;MHRWRRVLAPTVAGVVLLVGWEAGVRASGLPAFVLPAPSQVARTAVDVAPLLGGHVVTTLTEAGLGLLVGAVVGLLLAVLIAAFPWVQDTVYPLVTLTQTVPTVVLAPLLILWAGFGLLPKVVLVALTAFFPVLVAAVTAMAAVDAEHAEMVAGLGGTRRHQFWLVQLPASVPGALGGLRVAATYAIGAAVVAEYLAGQSGLGVFVQRSRKGYEVDQILVAVVLVAVLTGLLFLLVDGLARLATPWQRPSNRSRPGRTPA
;
A
#
# COMPACT_ATOMS: atom_id res chain seq x y z
N MET A 1 0.66 6.47 32.23
CA MET A 1 0.32 5.03 32.21
C MET A 1 -0.27 4.52 30.87
N HIS A 2 -0.80 5.35 29.93
CA HIS A 2 -1.47 4.88 28.70
C HIS A 2 -0.54 4.45 27.55
N ARG A 3 0.70 4.92 27.47
CA ARG A 3 1.63 4.59 26.37
C ARG A 3 2.12 3.13 26.41
N TRP A 4 2.41 2.61 27.59
CA TRP A 4 2.88 1.23 27.77
C TRP A 4 1.82 0.18 27.37
N ARG A 5 0.55 0.43 27.70
CA ARG A 5 -0.56 -0.44 27.31
C ARG A 5 -0.73 -0.55 25.78
N ARG A 6 -0.48 0.54 25.05
CA ARG A 6 -0.61 0.57 23.59
C ARG A 6 0.46 -0.26 22.85
N VAL A 7 1.59 -0.52 23.47
CA VAL A 7 2.64 -1.36 22.91
C VAL A 7 2.60 -2.77 23.51
N LEU A 8 2.43 -2.89 24.83
CA LEU A 8 2.41 -4.18 25.51
C LEU A 8 1.24 -5.07 25.08
N ALA A 9 0.03 -4.52 24.92
CA ALA A 9 -1.12 -5.34 24.58
C ALA A 9 -0.99 -6.05 23.22
N PRO A 10 -0.63 -5.39 22.10
CA PRO A 10 -0.44 -6.07 20.82
C PRO A 10 0.77 -7.01 20.84
N THR A 11 1.86 -6.68 21.56
CA THR A 11 3.02 -7.56 21.68
C THR A 11 2.68 -8.84 22.43
N VAL A 12 1.98 -8.74 23.57
CA VAL A 12 1.53 -9.91 24.35
C VAL A 12 0.58 -10.76 23.51
N ALA A 13 -0.38 -10.13 22.80
CA ALA A 13 -1.29 -10.87 21.92
C ALA A 13 -0.53 -11.62 20.82
N GLY A 14 0.45 -10.99 20.19
CA GLY A 14 1.31 -11.64 19.17
C GLY A 14 2.10 -12.81 19.73
N VAL A 15 2.70 -12.67 20.92
CA VAL A 15 3.43 -13.75 21.58
C VAL A 15 2.49 -14.90 21.94
N VAL A 16 1.32 -14.62 22.50
CA VAL A 16 0.32 -15.64 22.83
C VAL A 16 -0.14 -16.41 21.59
N LEU A 17 -0.36 -15.72 20.47
CA LEU A 17 -0.71 -16.37 19.19
C LEU A 17 0.42 -17.27 18.67
N LEU A 18 1.68 -16.82 18.71
CA LEU A 18 2.82 -17.61 18.26
C LEU A 18 3.05 -18.84 19.16
N VAL A 19 2.96 -18.67 20.48
CA VAL A 19 3.07 -19.78 21.44
C VAL A 19 1.92 -20.77 21.26
N GLY A 20 0.71 -20.27 21.08
CA GLY A 20 -0.47 -21.10 20.82
C GLY A 20 -0.36 -21.89 19.52
N TRP A 21 0.16 -21.27 18.45
CA TRP A 21 0.44 -21.96 17.18
C TRP A 21 1.53 -23.05 17.36
N GLU A 22 2.66 -22.70 17.98
CA GLU A 22 3.75 -23.66 18.26
C GLU A 22 3.25 -24.88 19.08
N ALA A 23 2.52 -24.62 20.16
CA ALA A 23 1.97 -25.67 21.02
C ALA A 23 0.91 -26.51 20.29
N GLY A 24 0.03 -25.88 19.52
CA GLY A 24 -1.01 -26.56 18.75
C GLY A 24 -0.42 -27.50 17.69
N VAL A 25 0.58 -27.05 16.94
CA VAL A 25 1.25 -27.88 15.93
C VAL A 25 1.97 -29.06 16.58
N ARG A 26 2.69 -28.82 17.69
CA ARG A 26 3.39 -29.91 18.40
C ARG A 26 2.44 -30.95 19.02
N ALA A 27 1.29 -30.48 19.53
CA ALA A 27 0.29 -31.36 20.14
C ALA A 27 -0.50 -32.17 19.10
N SER A 28 -0.74 -31.60 17.91
CA SER A 28 -1.52 -32.25 16.85
C SER A 28 -0.77 -33.38 16.12
N GLY A 29 0.58 -33.40 16.21
CA GLY A 29 1.41 -34.35 15.45
C GLY A 29 1.33 -34.17 13.92
N LEU A 30 0.85 -33.02 13.45
CA LEU A 30 0.73 -32.74 12.01
C LEU A 30 2.13 -32.72 11.37
N PRO A 31 2.27 -33.31 10.17
CA PRO A 31 3.53 -33.26 9.44
C PRO A 31 3.83 -31.82 8.97
N ALA A 32 5.11 -31.47 8.92
CA ALA A 32 5.58 -30.13 8.59
C ALA A 32 5.13 -29.61 7.22
N PHE A 33 4.90 -30.49 6.26
CA PHE A 33 4.38 -30.14 4.94
C PHE A 33 2.89 -29.75 4.95
N VAL A 34 2.16 -29.97 6.06
CA VAL A 34 0.78 -29.52 6.25
C VAL A 34 0.77 -28.20 7.00
N LEU A 35 1.43 -28.16 8.16
CA LEU A 35 1.56 -26.93 8.97
C LEU A 35 2.87 -26.98 9.78
N PRO A 36 3.89 -26.25 9.38
CA PRO A 36 5.13 -26.16 10.13
C PRO A 36 4.95 -25.30 11.39
N ALA A 37 5.73 -25.63 12.45
CA ALA A 37 5.77 -24.82 13.66
C ALA A 37 6.53 -23.50 13.41
N PRO A 38 6.20 -22.40 14.12
CA PRO A 38 6.94 -21.13 14.04
C PRO A 38 8.44 -21.27 14.20
N SER A 39 8.91 -22.12 15.09
CA SER A 39 10.33 -22.41 15.29
C SER A 39 10.99 -23.06 14.06
N GLN A 40 10.28 -23.87 13.32
CA GLN A 40 10.76 -24.45 12.06
C GLN A 40 10.82 -23.37 10.97
N VAL A 41 9.76 -22.56 10.80
CA VAL A 41 9.75 -21.45 9.86
C VAL A 41 10.94 -20.50 10.09
N ALA A 42 11.26 -20.21 11.37
CA ALA A 42 12.40 -19.38 11.72
C ALA A 42 13.76 -20.00 11.33
N ARG A 43 13.92 -21.31 11.46
CA ARG A 43 15.13 -22.03 11.01
C ARG A 43 15.24 -22.01 9.49
N THR A 44 14.17 -22.40 8.80
CA THR A 44 14.09 -22.35 7.33
C THR A 44 14.39 -20.95 6.79
N ALA A 45 13.94 -19.88 7.47
CA ALA A 45 14.24 -18.51 7.07
C ALA A 45 15.75 -18.20 7.04
N VAL A 46 16.51 -18.75 8.00
CA VAL A 46 17.99 -18.62 8.03
C VAL A 46 18.61 -19.42 6.89
N ASP A 47 18.14 -20.66 6.66
CA ASP A 47 18.70 -21.56 5.67
C ASP A 47 18.50 -21.03 4.24
N VAL A 48 17.33 -20.45 3.94
CA VAL A 48 17.02 -19.91 2.60
C VAL A 48 17.40 -18.44 2.42
N ALA A 49 17.86 -17.74 3.47
CA ALA A 49 18.22 -16.32 3.42
C ALA A 49 19.17 -15.97 2.24
N PRO A 50 20.21 -16.77 1.91
CA PRO A 50 21.09 -16.49 0.78
C PRO A 50 20.37 -16.49 -0.57
N LEU A 51 19.29 -17.25 -0.71
CA LEU A 51 18.48 -17.35 -1.93
C LEU A 51 17.50 -16.19 -2.08
N LEU A 52 17.03 -15.64 -0.96
CA LEU A 52 15.97 -14.65 -0.94
C LEU A 52 16.41 -13.26 -1.42
N GLY A 53 17.69 -12.90 -1.30
CA GLY A 53 18.18 -11.56 -1.60
C GLY A 53 17.81 -11.07 -3.01
N GLY A 54 18.06 -11.89 -4.03
CA GLY A 54 17.70 -11.57 -5.41
C GLY A 54 16.19 -11.46 -5.63
N HIS A 55 15.40 -12.34 -5.01
CA HIS A 55 13.95 -12.31 -5.08
C HIS A 55 13.36 -11.06 -4.44
N VAL A 56 13.88 -10.65 -3.27
CA VAL A 56 13.47 -9.42 -2.57
C VAL A 56 13.72 -8.19 -3.42
N VAL A 57 14.92 -8.06 -4.02
CA VAL A 57 15.26 -6.91 -4.87
C VAL A 57 14.32 -6.83 -6.07
N THR A 58 14.01 -7.95 -6.72
CA THR A 58 13.05 -7.99 -7.84
C THR A 58 11.67 -7.48 -7.40
N THR A 59 11.10 -8.06 -6.33
CA THR A 59 9.78 -7.69 -5.83
C THR A 59 9.72 -6.22 -5.41
N LEU A 60 10.74 -5.70 -4.72
CA LEU A 60 10.81 -4.30 -4.32
C LEU A 60 10.90 -3.36 -5.52
N THR A 61 11.65 -3.73 -6.56
CA THR A 61 11.77 -2.94 -7.78
C THR A 61 10.42 -2.85 -8.50
N GLU A 62 9.73 -3.98 -8.66
CA GLU A 62 8.42 -4.05 -9.31
C GLU A 62 7.35 -3.28 -8.51
N ALA A 63 7.31 -3.49 -7.20
CA ALA A 63 6.39 -2.78 -6.30
C ALA A 63 6.66 -1.28 -6.27
N GLY A 64 7.93 -0.86 -6.15
CA GLY A 64 8.33 0.54 -6.10
C GLY A 64 8.02 1.29 -7.39
N LEU A 65 8.40 0.72 -8.54
CA LEU A 65 8.09 1.31 -9.85
C LEU A 65 6.59 1.37 -10.12
N GLY A 66 5.86 0.28 -9.82
CA GLY A 66 4.42 0.23 -10.00
C GLY A 66 3.68 1.21 -9.09
N LEU A 67 4.09 1.33 -7.83
CA LEU A 67 3.55 2.32 -6.88
C LEU A 67 3.81 3.75 -7.38
N LEU A 68 5.01 4.05 -7.87
CA LEU A 68 5.35 5.36 -8.42
C LEU A 68 4.49 5.70 -9.64
N VAL A 69 4.41 4.79 -10.62
CA VAL A 69 3.59 4.98 -11.82
C VAL A 69 2.12 5.13 -11.46
N GLY A 70 1.59 4.26 -10.60
CA GLY A 70 0.21 4.33 -10.12
C GLY A 70 -0.10 5.64 -9.39
N ALA A 71 0.81 6.10 -8.53
CA ALA A 71 0.67 7.36 -7.83
C ALA A 71 0.65 8.56 -8.80
N VAL A 72 1.56 8.60 -9.76
CA VAL A 72 1.60 9.67 -10.77
C VAL A 72 0.33 9.68 -11.62
N VAL A 73 -0.09 8.52 -12.14
CA VAL A 73 -1.33 8.40 -12.94
C VAL A 73 -2.55 8.79 -12.11
N GLY A 74 -2.65 8.30 -10.86
CA GLY A 74 -3.76 8.64 -9.96
C GLY A 74 -3.85 10.13 -9.65
N LEU A 75 -2.71 10.78 -9.37
CA LEU A 75 -2.65 12.22 -9.12
C LEU A 75 -3.00 13.03 -10.37
N LEU A 76 -2.46 12.68 -11.54
CA LEU A 76 -2.76 13.37 -12.79
C LEU A 76 -4.26 13.28 -13.13
N LEU A 77 -4.85 12.10 -12.99
CA LEU A 77 -6.30 11.93 -13.18
C LEU A 77 -7.11 12.71 -12.15
N ALA A 78 -6.68 12.74 -10.89
CA ALA A 78 -7.36 13.54 -9.85
C ALA A 78 -7.36 15.04 -10.20
N VAL A 79 -6.22 15.55 -10.65
CA VAL A 79 -6.09 16.95 -11.10
C VAL A 79 -7.00 17.23 -12.29
N LEU A 80 -7.06 16.33 -13.28
CA LEU A 80 -7.95 16.49 -14.46
C LEU A 80 -9.42 16.46 -14.05
N ILE A 81 -9.83 15.54 -13.18
CA ILE A 81 -11.20 15.43 -12.67
C ILE A 81 -11.60 16.70 -11.91
N ALA A 82 -10.72 17.22 -11.05
CA ALA A 82 -11.02 18.43 -10.27
C ALA A 82 -11.00 19.71 -11.13
N ALA A 83 -10.17 19.77 -12.18
CA ALA A 83 -10.08 20.93 -13.04
C ALA A 83 -11.26 21.04 -14.04
N PHE A 84 -11.84 19.91 -14.45
CA PHE A 84 -12.85 19.86 -15.52
C PHE A 84 -14.09 19.05 -15.09
N PRO A 85 -15.24 19.71 -14.78
CA PRO A 85 -16.46 19.03 -14.34
C PRO A 85 -16.92 17.92 -15.30
N TRP A 86 -16.82 18.12 -16.63
CA TRP A 86 -17.20 17.11 -17.61
C TRP A 86 -16.33 15.84 -17.52
N VAL A 87 -15.08 15.95 -17.08
CA VAL A 87 -14.19 14.80 -16.81
C VAL A 87 -14.67 14.04 -15.59
N GLN A 88 -15.11 14.75 -14.55
CA GLN A 88 -15.68 14.14 -13.36
C GLN A 88 -16.90 13.30 -13.71
N ASP A 89 -17.83 13.85 -14.48
CA ASP A 89 -19.08 13.18 -14.83
C ASP A 89 -18.89 11.99 -15.77
N THR A 90 -17.83 12.02 -16.58
CA THR A 90 -17.57 11.00 -17.62
C THR A 90 -16.53 9.98 -17.19
N VAL A 91 -15.36 10.44 -16.72
CA VAL A 91 -14.19 9.59 -16.47
C VAL A 91 -14.27 8.90 -15.09
N TYR A 92 -14.72 9.61 -14.05
CA TYR A 92 -14.77 9.06 -12.71
C TYR A 92 -15.62 7.79 -12.59
N PRO A 93 -16.85 7.72 -13.16
CA PRO A 93 -17.63 6.48 -13.17
C PRO A 93 -16.94 5.34 -13.93
N LEU A 94 -16.29 5.63 -15.07
CA LEU A 94 -15.58 4.62 -15.86
C LEU A 94 -14.40 4.05 -15.08
N VAL A 95 -13.62 4.91 -14.42
CA VAL A 95 -12.50 4.48 -13.57
C VAL A 95 -12.99 3.62 -12.41
N THR A 96 -14.11 3.99 -11.79
CA THR A 96 -14.72 3.19 -10.72
C THR A 96 -15.14 1.80 -11.22
N LEU A 97 -15.69 1.71 -12.42
CA LEU A 97 -16.04 0.43 -13.04
C LEU A 97 -14.81 -0.45 -13.29
N THR A 98 -13.63 0.12 -13.57
CA THR A 98 -12.41 -0.70 -13.75
C THR A 98 -12.04 -1.48 -12.48
N GLN A 99 -12.44 -1.01 -11.30
CA GLN A 99 -12.17 -1.68 -10.03
C GLN A 99 -13.03 -2.93 -9.79
N THR A 100 -14.08 -3.14 -10.58
CA THR A 100 -14.88 -4.37 -10.52
C THR A 100 -14.16 -5.56 -11.14
N VAL A 101 -13.16 -5.29 -11.99
CA VAL A 101 -12.35 -6.34 -12.62
C VAL A 101 -11.20 -6.71 -11.68
N PRO A 102 -11.12 -7.97 -11.21
CA PRO A 102 -9.99 -8.39 -10.39
C PRO A 102 -8.67 -8.23 -11.16
N THR A 103 -7.73 -7.45 -10.62
CA THR A 103 -6.44 -7.18 -11.27
C THR A 103 -5.65 -8.46 -11.57
N VAL A 104 -5.83 -9.51 -10.76
CA VAL A 104 -5.21 -10.82 -10.97
C VAL A 104 -5.62 -11.46 -12.30
N VAL A 105 -6.85 -11.21 -12.77
CA VAL A 105 -7.35 -11.74 -14.06
C VAL A 105 -6.69 -11.04 -15.24
N LEU A 106 -6.23 -9.81 -15.06
CA LEU A 106 -5.54 -9.04 -16.09
C LEU A 106 -4.08 -9.51 -16.31
N ALA A 107 -3.46 -10.17 -15.32
CA ALA A 107 -2.07 -10.57 -15.41
C ALA A 107 -1.75 -11.43 -16.64
N PRO A 108 -2.50 -12.50 -16.97
CA PRO A 108 -2.26 -13.29 -18.20
C PRO A 108 -2.40 -12.46 -19.49
N LEU A 109 -3.34 -11.52 -19.54
CA LEU A 109 -3.54 -10.65 -20.69
C LEU A 109 -2.37 -9.68 -20.87
N LEU A 110 -1.91 -9.09 -19.79
CA LEU A 110 -0.75 -8.19 -19.80
C LEU A 110 0.50 -8.90 -20.27
N ILE A 111 0.68 -10.17 -19.89
CA ILE A 111 1.80 -10.99 -20.36
C ILE A 111 1.67 -11.30 -21.84
N LEU A 112 0.47 -11.62 -22.31
CA LEU A 112 0.21 -11.90 -23.72
C LEU A 112 0.52 -10.69 -24.62
N TRP A 113 0.20 -9.48 -24.14
CA TRP A 113 0.39 -8.24 -24.89
C TRP A 113 1.80 -7.64 -24.74
N ALA A 114 2.36 -7.67 -23.55
CA ALA A 114 3.64 -7.01 -23.23
C ALA A 114 4.81 -8.01 -23.08
N GLY A 115 4.55 -9.31 -23.21
CA GLY A 115 5.56 -10.36 -23.02
C GLY A 115 5.91 -10.59 -21.55
N PHE A 116 6.90 -11.46 -21.32
CA PHE A 116 7.48 -11.69 -20.01
C PHE A 116 8.49 -10.58 -19.68
N GLY A 117 8.50 -10.12 -18.45
CA GLY A 117 9.47 -9.13 -18.00
C GLY A 117 8.94 -8.20 -16.91
N LEU A 118 9.56 -7.05 -16.78
CA LEU A 118 9.24 -6.05 -15.76
C LEU A 118 7.93 -5.32 -16.05
N LEU A 119 7.67 -4.98 -17.33
CA LEU A 119 6.57 -4.10 -17.73
C LEU A 119 5.19 -4.60 -17.30
N PRO A 120 4.73 -5.83 -17.60
CA PRO A 120 3.40 -6.29 -17.20
C PRO A 120 3.20 -6.29 -15.68
N LYS A 121 4.26 -6.56 -14.91
CA LYS A 121 4.20 -6.58 -13.45
C LYS A 121 4.09 -5.17 -12.87
N VAL A 122 4.89 -4.22 -13.38
CA VAL A 122 4.79 -2.80 -13.02
C VAL A 122 3.40 -2.25 -13.35
N VAL A 123 2.83 -2.60 -14.51
CA VAL A 123 1.47 -2.19 -14.89
C VAL A 123 0.43 -2.76 -13.93
N LEU A 124 0.55 -4.04 -13.53
CA LEU A 124 -0.39 -4.66 -12.59
C LEU A 124 -0.36 -3.97 -11.22
N VAL A 125 0.85 -3.69 -10.71
CA VAL A 125 1.01 -2.95 -9.45
C VAL A 125 0.46 -1.53 -9.61
N ALA A 126 0.76 -0.84 -10.71
CA ALA A 126 0.26 0.50 -10.98
C ALA A 126 -1.27 0.55 -11.04
N LEU A 127 -1.92 -0.42 -11.69
CA LEU A 127 -3.39 -0.56 -11.72
C LEU A 127 -4.00 -0.76 -10.32
N THR A 128 -3.28 -1.43 -9.41
CA THR A 128 -3.71 -1.61 -8.03
C THR A 128 -3.51 -0.35 -7.20
N ALA A 129 -2.43 0.39 -7.47
CA ALA A 129 -2.01 1.54 -6.66
C ALA A 129 -2.69 2.86 -7.06
N PHE A 130 -3.06 3.05 -8.35
CA PHE A 130 -3.55 4.36 -8.83
C PHE A 130 -4.90 4.74 -8.22
N PHE A 131 -5.80 3.79 -8.03
CA PHE A 131 -7.17 4.08 -7.60
C PHE A 131 -7.26 4.62 -6.16
N PRO A 132 -6.61 4.04 -5.14
CA PRO A 132 -6.58 4.62 -3.80
C PRO A 132 -6.04 6.06 -3.79
N VAL A 133 -5.00 6.34 -4.61
CA VAL A 133 -4.43 7.68 -4.73
C VAL A 133 -5.41 8.64 -5.40
N LEU A 134 -6.01 8.21 -6.52
CA LEU A 134 -7.02 8.98 -7.24
C LEU A 134 -8.20 9.38 -6.34
N VAL A 135 -8.83 8.41 -5.71
CA VAL A 135 -10.02 8.64 -4.87
C VAL A 135 -9.70 9.55 -3.69
N ALA A 136 -8.59 9.29 -3.01
CA ALA A 136 -8.17 10.11 -1.88
C ALA A 136 -7.87 11.56 -2.29
N ALA A 137 -7.20 11.77 -3.43
CA ALA A 137 -6.90 13.10 -3.94
C ALA A 137 -8.18 13.85 -4.38
N VAL A 138 -9.06 13.20 -5.15
CA VAL A 138 -10.36 13.81 -5.59
C VAL A 138 -11.20 14.18 -4.37
N THR A 139 -11.34 13.27 -3.41
CA THR A 139 -12.11 13.52 -2.18
C THR A 139 -11.53 14.69 -1.37
N ALA A 140 -10.20 14.76 -1.27
CA ALA A 140 -9.55 15.85 -0.56
C ALA A 140 -9.69 17.20 -1.27
N MET A 141 -9.67 17.23 -2.61
CA MET A 141 -9.94 18.44 -3.39
C MET A 141 -11.39 18.91 -3.24
N ALA A 142 -12.35 17.97 -3.20
CA ALA A 142 -13.77 18.26 -3.01
C ALA A 142 -14.11 18.71 -1.59
N ALA A 143 -13.33 18.32 -0.60
CA ALA A 143 -13.53 18.66 0.81
C ALA A 143 -13.01 20.05 1.21
N VAL A 144 -12.46 20.82 0.27
CA VAL A 144 -12.01 22.20 0.55
C VAL A 144 -13.22 23.09 0.80
N ASP A 145 -13.23 23.76 1.95
CA ASP A 145 -14.32 24.63 2.39
C ASP A 145 -14.64 25.70 1.34
N ALA A 146 -15.95 25.85 1.02
CA ALA A 146 -16.45 26.88 0.12
C ALA A 146 -16.02 28.29 0.54
N GLU A 147 -15.88 28.52 1.85
CA GLU A 147 -15.44 29.77 2.44
C GLU A 147 -14.04 30.23 1.95
N HIS A 148 -13.10 29.29 1.79
CA HIS A 148 -11.80 29.60 1.21
C HIS A 148 -11.88 29.95 -0.29
N ALA A 149 -12.78 29.31 -1.02
CA ALA A 149 -13.01 29.62 -2.43
C ALA A 149 -13.68 31.00 -2.60
N GLU A 150 -14.65 31.33 -1.74
CA GLU A 150 -15.32 32.63 -1.68
C GLU A 150 -14.36 33.76 -1.28
N MET A 151 -13.45 33.53 -0.34
CA MET A 151 -12.40 34.48 0.03
C MET A 151 -11.52 34.84 -1.16
N VAL A 152 -11.07 33.84 -1.94
CA VAL A 152 -10.27 34.10 -3.15
C VAL A 152 -11.07 34.87 -4.20
N ALA A 153 -12.36 34.55 -4.37
CA ALA A 153 -13.24 35.27 -5.29
C ALA A 153 -13.46 36.73 -4.86
N GLY A 154 -13.64 36.97 -3.55
CA GLY A 154 -13.79 38.32 -2.97
C GLY A 154 -12.54 39.21 -3.17
N LEU A 155 -11.37 38.61 -3.27
CA LEU A 155 -10.10 39.27 -3.60
C LEU A 155 -9.90 39.44 -5.12
N GLY A 156 -10.91 39.15 -5.96
CA GLY A 156 -10.81 39.26 -7.42
C GLY A 156 -10.15 38.04 -8.09
N GLY A 157 -9.98 36.94 -7.36
CA GLY A 157 -9.39 35.70 -7.88
C GLY A 157 -10.36 34.96 -8.82
N THR A 158 -9.78 34.32 -9.85
CA THR A 158 -10.51 33.46 -10.80
C THR A 158 -10.61 32.01 -10.28
N ARG A 159 -11.45 31.17 -10.92
CA ARG A 159 -11.52 29.70 -10.64
C ARG A 159 -10.14 29.03 -10.74
N ARG A 160 -9.28 29.50 -11.65
CA ARG A 160 -7.90 29.00 -11.78
C ARG A 160 -7.07 29.31 -10.52
N HIS A 161 -7.22 30.52 -9.95
CA HIS A 161 -6.54 30.88 -8.70
C HIS A 161 -7.07 30.02 -7.53
N GLN A 162 -8.38 29.79 -7.43
CA GLN A 162 -8.96 28.90 -6.41
C GLN A 162 -8.39 27.48 -6.50
N PHE A 163 -8.29 26.94 -7.72
CA PHE A 163 -7.75 25.59 -7.93
C PHE A 163 -6.27 25.49 -7.52
N TRP A 164 -5.41 26.36 -8.08
CA TRP A 164 -3.96 26.23 -7.87
C TRP A 164 -3.49 26.70 -6.50
N LEU A 165 -4.12 27.71 -5.91
CA LEU A 165 -3.68 28.31 -4.64
C LEU A 165 -4.36 27.69 -3.40
N VAL A 166 -5.53 27.08 -3.59
CA VAL A 166 -6.32 26.54 -2.45
C VAL A 166 -6.56 25.04 -2.58
N GLN A 167 -7.26 24.61 -3.64
CA GLN A 167 -7.70 23.20 -3.73
C GLN A 167 -6.53 22.24 -3.87
N LEU A 168 -5.59 22.51 -4.77
CA LEU A 168 -4.45 21.62 -5.02
C LEU A 168 -3.53 21.48 -3.80
N PRO A 169 -3.06 22.57 -3.15
CA PRO A 169 -2.26 22.46 -1.93
C PRO A 169 -3.01 21.77 -0.77
N ALA A 170 -4.30 22.07 -0.61
CA ALA A 170 -5.12 21.46 0.44
C ALA A 170 -5.35 19.96 0.23
N SER A 171 -5.30 19.47 -1.02
CA SER A 171 -5.46 18.04 -1.34
C SER A 171 -4.22 17.18 -1.06
N VAL A 172 -3.04 17.78 -0.96
CA VAL A 172 -1.76 17.04 -0.78
C VAL A 172 -1.82 16.05 0.39
N PRO A 173 -2.29 16.42 1.59
CA PRO A 173 -2.37 15.48 2.70
C PRO A 173 -3.29 14.28 2.42
N GLY A 174 -4.43 14.52 1.75
CA GLY A 174 -5.35 13.47 1.37
C GLY A 174 -4.76 12.52 0.32
N ALA A 175 -4.11 13.07 -0.71
CA ALA A 175 -3.40 12.28 -1.72
C ALA A 175 -2.30 11.40 -1.10
N LEU A 176 -1.54 11.94 -0.13
CA LEU A 176 -0.56 11.17 0.63
C LEU A 176 -1.21 10.09 1.50
N GLY A 177 -2.42 10.34 2.00
CA GLY A 177 -3.25 9.30 2.64
C GLY A 177 -3.55 8.14 1.68
N GLY A 178 -3.98 8.45 0.47
CA GLY A 178 -4.19 7.46 -0.60
C GLY A 178 -2.92 6.70 -0.97
N LEU A 179 -1.78 7.38 -1.01
CA LEU A 179 -0.48 6.75 -1.29
C LEU A 179 -0.08 5.75 -0.19
N ARG A 180 -0.36 6.06 1.09
CA ARG A 180 -0.17 5.09 2.19
C ARG A 180 -1.00 3.83 2.00
N VAL A 181 -2.26 3.99 1.61
CA VAL A 181 -3.14 2.85 1.31
C VAL A 181 -2.60 2.06 0.11
N ALA A 182 -2.21 2.73 -0.98
CA ALA A 182 -1.62 2.09 -2.16
C ALA A 182 -0.34 1.29 -1.81
N ALA A 183 0.52 1.82 -0.95
CA ALA A 183 1.75 1.16 -0.50
C ALA A 183 1.47 -0.17 0.21
N THR A 184 0.35 -0.31 0.93
CA THR A 184 -0.01 -1.57 1.60
C THR A 184 -0.38 -2.68 0.62
N TYR A 185 -0.80 -2.34 -0.60
CA TYR A 185 -1.16 -3.31 -1.64
C TYR A 185 -0.03 -3.57 -2.65
N ALA A 186 0.94 -2.66 -2.78
CA ALA A 186 1.93 -2.70 -3.86
C ALA A 186 2.79 -3.97 -3.85
N ILE A 187 3.31 -4.38 -2.68
CA ILE A 187 4.13 -5.60 -2.55
C ILE A 187 3.29 -6.85 -2.86
N GLY A 188 2.06 -6.92 -2.33
CA GLY A 188 1.16 -8.04 -2.60
C GLY A 188 0.81 -8.17 -4.08
N ALA A 189 0.54 -7.05 -4.77
CA ALA A 189 0.28 -7.02 -6.20
C ALA A 189 1.49 -7.49 -7.02
N ALA A 190 2.72 -7.07 -6.64
CA ALA A 190 3.95 -7.53 -7.28
C ALA A 190 4.13 -9.06 -7.11
N VAL A 191 3.96 -9.58 -5.89
CA VAL A 191 4.04 -11.02 -5.60
C VAL A 191 3.01 -11.82 -6.41
N VAL A 192 1.77 -11.33 -6.55
CA VAL A 192 0.74 -11.97 -7.38
C VAL A 192 1.15 -11.97 -8.85
N ALA A 193 1.68 -10.87 -9.38
CA ALA A 193 2.16 -10.78 -10.76
C ALA A 193 3.32 -11.76 -11.02
N GLU A 194 4.27 -11.83 -10.10
CA GLU A 194 5.41 -12.76 -10.16
C GLU A 194 4.96 -14.23 -10.08
N TYR A 195 4.00 -14.54 -9.21
CA TYR A 195 3.46 -15.88 -9.05
C TYR A 195 2.83 -16.41 -10.34
N LEU A 196 2.17 -15.53 -11.09
CA LEU A 196 1.49 -15.91 -12.35
C LEU A 196 2.46 -15.98 -13.53
N ALA A 197 3.47 -15.12 -13.58
CA ALA A 197 4.28 -14.93 -14.77
C ALA A 197 5.74 -14.51 -14.50
N GLY A 198 6.21 -14.65 -13.28
CA GLY A 198 7.56 -14.28 -12.93
C GLY A 198 8.61 -15.29 -13.39
N GLN A 199 9.83 -14.79 -13.60
CA GLN A 199 11.05 -15.58 -13.69
C GLN A 199 11.88 -15.48 -12.41
N SER A 200 11.68 -14.38 -11.64
CA SER A 200 12.30 -14.09 -10.35
C SER A 200 11.31 -13.31 -9.49
N GLY A 201 11.62 -13.16 -8.20
CA GLY A 201 10.80 -12.49 -7.22
C GLY A 201 10.19 -13.44 -6.18
N LEU A 202 9.63 -12.88 -5.11
CA LEU A 202 9.06 -13.67 -4.00
C LEU A 202 7.88 -14.53 -4.43
N GLY A 203 7.08 -14.07 -5.41
CA GLY A 203 5.99 -14.85 -5.97
C GLY A 203 6.47 -16.12 -6.70
N VAL A 204 7.59 -16.03 -7.41
CA VAL A 204 8.24 -17.19 -8.03
C VAL A 204 8.81 -18.14 -6.99
N PHE A 205 9.41 -17.60 -5.92
CA PHE A 205 9.88 -18.40 -4.79
C PHE A 205 8.71 -19.18 -4.16
N VAL A 206 7.58 -18.53 -3.86
CA VAL A 206 6.36 -19.18 -3.36
C VAL A 206 5.86 -20.26 -4.33
N GLN A 207 5.85 -19.99 -5.65
CA GLN A 207 5.41 -20.96 -6.64
C GLN A 207 6.30 -22.22 -6.66
N ARG A 208 7.63 -22.04 -6.55
CA ARG A 208 8.59 -23.15 -6.52
C ARG A 208 8.44 -23.97 -5.24
N SER A 209 8.39 -23.31 -4.08
CA SER A 209 8.21 -23.96 -2.77
C SER A 209 6.88 -24.74 -2.71
N ARG A 210 5.81 -24.22 -3.33
CA ARG A 210 4.54 -24.94 -3.45
C ARG A 210 4.66 -26.24 -4.25
N LYS A 211 5.41 -26.22 -5.36
CA LYS A 211 5.65 -27.41 -6.17
C LYS A 211 6.50 -28.45 -5.43
N GLY A 212 7.40 -28.00 -4.54
CA GLY A 212 8.21 -28.86 -3.67
C GLY A 212 7.53 -29.34 -2.40
N TYR A 213 6.27 -28.90 -2.14
CA TYR A 213 5.57 -29.14 -0.86
C TYR A 213 6.32 -28.57 0.36
N GLU A 214 7.13 -27.53 0.16
CA GLU A 214 7.94 -26.86 1.18
C GLU A 214 7.13 -25.73 1.82
N VAL A 215 6.15 -26.08 2.65
CA VAL A 215 5.20 -25.13 3.26
C VAL A 215 5.90 -24.16 4.22
N ASP A 216 6.97 -24.59 4.87
CA ASP A 216 7.80 -23.75 5.72
C ASP A 216 8.45 -22.60 4.93
N GLN A 217 8.96 -22.84 3.72
CA GLN A 217 9.48 -21.80 2.82
C GLN A 217 8.37 -20.84 2.35
N ILE A 218 7.16 -21.35 2.07
CA ILE A 218 6.01 -20.49 1.74
C ILE A 218 5.72 -19.54 2.89
N LEU A 219 5.71 -20.02 4.13
CA LEU A 219 5.48 -19.19 5.31
C LEU A 219 6.61 -18.19 5.54
N VAL A 220 7.86 -18.54 5.27
CA VAL A 220 8.98 -17.58 5.25
C VAL A 220 8.69 -16.44 4.28
N ALA A 221 8.27 -16.76 3.04
CA ALA A 221 7.93 -15.73 2.06
C ALA A 221 6.75 -14.85 2.51
N VAL A 222 5.71 -15.44 3.12
CA VAL A 222 4.56 -14.68 3.66
C VAL A 222 5.00 -13.69 4.74
N VAL A 223 5.83 -14.13 5.70
CA VAL A 223 6.37 -13.25 6.75
C VAL A 223 7.22 -12.16 6.13
N LEU A 224 8.07 -12.49 5.16
CA LEU A 224 8.93 -11.52 4.48
C LEU A 224 8.12 -10.47 3.71
N VAL A 225 7.07 -10.88 2.99
CA VAL A 225 6.13 -9.97 2.31
C VAL A 225 5.46 -9.04 3.31
N ALA A 226 5.03 -9.55 4.46
CA ALA A 226 4.42 -8.71 5.50
C ALA A 226 5.42 -7.67 6.07
N VAL A 227 6.67 -8.08 6.32
CA VAL A 227 7.74 -7.17 6.78
C VAL A 227 8.05 -6.11 5.72
N LEU A 228 8.24 -6.50 4.46
CA LEU A 228 8.53 -5.57 3.36
C LEU A 228 7.38 -4.58 3.14
N THR A 229 6.12 -5.05 3.22
CA THR A 229 4.94 -4.18 3.14
C THR A 229 4.93 -3.17 4.29
N GLY A 230 5.20 -3.60 5.51
CA GLY A 230 5.32 -2.72 6.68
C GLY A 230 6.44 -1.68 6.50
N LEU A 231 7.60 -2.08 6.00
CA LEU A 231 8.72 -1.18 5.73
C LEU A 231 8.39 -0.16 4.63
N LEU A 232 7.76 -0.60 3.53
CA LEU A 232 7.31 0.30 2.46
C LEU A 232 6.27 1.29 2.97
N PHE A 233 5.30 0.84 3.77
CA PHE A 233 4.32 1.71 4.41
C PHE A 233 4.99 2.75 5.32
N LEU A 234 5.93 2.34 6.16
CA LEU A 234 6.66 3.25 7.05
C LEU A 234 7.51 4.26 6.27
N LEU A 235 8.13 3.85 5.16
CA LEU A 235 8.85 4.73 4.26
C LEU A 235 7.92 5.79 3.67
N VAL A 236 6.78 5.38 3.11
CA VAL A 236 5.80 6.29 2.51
C VAL A 236 5.18 7.20 3.59
N ASP A 237 4.87 6.70 4.77
CA ASP A 237 4.35 7.50 5.89
C ASP A 237 5.40 8.53 6.36
N GLY A 238 6.66 8.14 6.43
CA GLY A 238 7.78 9.04 6.75
C GLY A 238 7.90 10.17 5.71
N LEU A 239 7.90 9.83 4.41
CA LEU A 239 7.94 10.81 3.33
C LEU A 239 6.71 11.74 3.35
N ALA A 240 5.53 11.20 3.62
CA ALA A 240 4.31 11.98 3.74
C ALA A 240 4.38 12.99 4.89
N ARG A 241 4.91 12.60 6.06
CA ARG A 241 5.10 13.51 7.20
C ARG A 241 6.13 14.60 6.93
N LEU A 242 7.15 14.32 6.11
CA LEU A 242 8.12 15.32 5.68
C LEU A 242 7.52 16.30 4.67
N ALA A 243 6.66 15.81 3.78
CA ALA A 243 5.98 16.64 2.78
C ALA A 243 4.85 17.52 3.35
N THR A 244 4.31 17.19 4.55
CA THR A 244 3.20 17.93 5.17
C THR A 244 3.54 18.43 6.59
N PRO A 245 4.58 19.27 6.79
CA PRO A 245 5.00 19.71 8.11
C PRO A 245 3.95 20.57 8.83
N TRP A 246 3.05 21.22 8.09
CA TRP A 246 1.95 22.04 8.61
C TRP A 246 0.81 21.25 9.27
N GLN A 247 0.71 19.94 9.03
CA GLN A 247 -0.28 19.05 9.66
C GLN A 247 0.11 18.55 11.05
N ARG A 248 1.26 18.95 11.59
CA ARG A 248 1.64 18.55 12.95
C ARG A 248 0.60 19.08 13.92
N PRO A 249 -0.04 18.24 14.77
CA PRO A 249 -0.98 18.74 15.75
C PRO A 249 -0.25 19.76 16.62
N SER A 250 -0.73 21.01 16.59
CA SER A 250 -0.22 22.03 17.50
C SER A 250 -0.59 21.58 18.91
N ASN A 251 0.41 21.38 19.76
CA ASN A 251 0.25 20.99 21.17
C ASN A 251 -0.36 22.12 22.03
N ARG A 252 -1.32 22.88 21.46
CA ARG A 252 -1.91 24.10 22.04
C ARG A 252 -3.37 23.95 22.48
N SER A 253 -3.82 22.77 22.84
CA SER A 253 -5.07 22.65 23.58
C SER A 253 -4.80 22.10 24.99
N ARG A 254 -4.15 22.90 25.83
CA ARG A 254 -4.41 22.83 27.26
C ARG A 254 -5.78 23.49 27.47
N PRO A 255 -6.82 22.77 27.94
CA PRO A 255 -8.05 23.40 28.36
C PRO A 255 -7.71 24.39 29.50
N GLY A 256 -8.10 25.65 29.33
CA GLY A 256 -7.92 26.65 30.32
C GLY A 256 -8.52 26.20 31.66
N ARG A 257 -7.74 26.30 32.70
CA ARG A 257 -8.25 26.35 34.05
C ARG A 257 -9.21 27.52 34.10
N THR A 258 -10.49 27.26 34.29
CA THR A 258 -11.44 28.24 34.81
C THR A 258 -10.97 28.66 36.20
N PRO A 259 -10.74 29.95 36.50
CA PRO A 259 -10.56 30.40 37.87
C PRO A 259 -11.92 30.36 38.59
N ALA A 260 -11.90 29.87 39.82
CA ALA A 260 -13.02 29.84 40.74
C ALA A 260 -13.37 31.27 41.21
#